data_6a4cd4b2a177d1a38e30acea9bdcbc49
#
_entry.id   6a4cd4b2a177d1a38e30acea9bdcbc49
#
_cell.length_a   1.000
_cell.length_b   1.000
_cell.length_c   1.000
_cell.angle_alpha   90.00
_cell.angle_beta   90.00
_cell.angle_gamma   90.00
#
_symmetry.space_group_name_H-M   'P 1'
#
loop_
_entity.id
_entity.type
_entity.pdbx_description
1 polymer ?
#
loop_
_entity_poly.entity_id
_entity_poly.type
_entity_poly.pdbx_seq_one_letter_code
_entity_poly.pdbx_strand_id
1 'polypeptide(L)'
;MPLMGVVVCSTLLGIPGGTIASANPTVLAIVAPPALKDKVLGWHNALMMLGMSIFTLLGGVFAETGRFQDGYKTVLLLVPVLILAVLFYPNVDKNKNLAAAAEMEEANQQTQGKEASGGKFPKVAVGMLLLYLVGAVFWNAWFMNYSDYIVNEAQLGTTAMAGVIGSLCSIAGTISGFVVAFWIKATRKFSMSLAFILCGVSMLLPQLTQSAIGCYAGGILCQFFNLIVVSGLTTYLGLATTGKNATTAMSLLAGIEGSGVFLCGYIVPVVGNLFGGGAGMNIMISGIVLVVIGVAAYFVIKPTHELVYGGKK
;
A
#
# COMPACT_ATOMS: atom_id res chain seq x y z
N MET A 1 3.15 8.62 28.70
CA MET A 1 3.01 9.88 27.93
C MET A 1 1.54 10.22 27.82
N PRO A 2 1.13 11.47 28.00
CA PRO A 2 -0.26 11.86 27.72
C PRO A 2 -0.56 11.63 26.22
N LEU A 3 -1.78 11.21 25.91
CA LEU A 3 -2.24 10.90 24.54
C LEU A 3 -1.85 11.99 23.50
N MET A 4 -1.95 13.24 23.91
CA MET A 4 -1.56 14.40 23.10
C MET A 4 -0.09 14.35 22.67
N GLY A 5 0.82 13.90 23.54
CA GLY A 5 2.25 13.76 23.20
C GLY A 5 2.49 12.71 22.12
N VAL A 6 1.75 11.59 22.18
CA VAL A 6 1.83 10.53 21.14
C VAL A 6 1.31 11.07 19.79
N VAL A 7 0.19 11.80 19.79
CA VAL A 7 -0.38 12.40 18.58
C VAL A 7 0.60 13.39 17.95
N VAL A 8 1.16 14.29 18.75
CA VAL A 8 2.13 15.29 18.26
C VAL A 8 3.37 14.61 17.69
N CYS A 9 3.96 13.64 18.40
CA CYS A 9 5.14 12.90 17.91
C CYS A 9 4.83 12.14 16.61
N SER A 10 3.68 11.47 16.53
CA SER A 10 3.27 10.74 15.32
C SER A 10 3.07 11.68 14.12
N THR A 11 2.47 12.85 14.36
CA THR A 11 2.29 13.88 13.31
C THR A 11 3.64 14.42 12.83
N LEU A 12 4.55 14.72 13.77
CA LEU A 12 5.90 15.19 13.43
C LEU A 12 6.72 14.15 12.68
N LEU A 13 6.51 12.86 12.92
CA LEU A 13 7.13 11.77 12.16
C LEU A 13 6.48 11.56 10.79
N GLY A 14 5.18 11.81 10.68
CA GLY A 14 4.43 11.65 9.43
C GLY A 14 4.86 12.64 8.34
N ILE A 15 5.15 13.89 8.71
CA ILE A 15 5.56 14.95 7.77
C ILE A 15 6.86 14.57 7.02
N PRO A 16 7.99 14.29 7.70
CA PRO A 16 9.21 13.88 7.00
C PRO A 16 9.04 12.54 6.29
N GLY A 17 8.28 11.59 6.83
CA GLY A 17 7.99 10.31 6.18
C GLY A 17 7.32 10.50 4.82
N GLY A 18 6.28 11.32 4.74
CA GLY A 18 5.61 11.65 3.48
C GLY A 18 6.51 12.40 2.50
N THR A 19 7.35 13.31 3.02
CA THR A 19 8.32 14.05 2.19
C THR A 19 9.36 13.11 1.59
N ILE A 20 9.93 12.20 2.37
CA ILE A 20 10.92 11.23 1.90
C ILE A 20 10.31 10.26 0.89
N ALA A 21 9.08 9.80 1.14
CA ALA A 21 8.37 8.89 0.24
C ALA A 21 8.13 9.47 -1.16
N SER A 22 7.96 10.78 -1.27
CA SER A 22 7.81 11.47 -2.55
C SER A 22 9.14 11.95 -3.15
N ALA A 23 10.06 12.45 -2.32
CA ALA A 23 11.32 13.02 -2.76
C ALA A 23 12.28 11.96 -3.31
N ASN A 24 12.43 10.82 -2.64
CA ASN A 24 13.38 9.79 -3.06
C ASN A 24 13.12 9.24 -4.48
N PRO A 25 11.91 8.81 -4.86
CA PRO A 25 11.65 8.38 -6.22
C PRO A 25 11.89 9.49 -7.24
N THR A 26 11.56 10.73 -6.89
CA THR A 26 11.77 11.89 -7.76
C THR A 26 13.25 12.14 -8.03
N VAL A 27 14.08 12.17 -6.97
CA VAL A 27 15.54 12.34 -7.11
C VAL A 27 16.14 11.20 -7.91
N LEU A 28 15.77 9.96 -7.63
CA LEU A 28 16.24 8.78 -8.37
C LEU A 28 15.85 8.87 -9.85
N ALA A 29 14.64 9.30 -10.14
CA ALA A 29 14.17 9.48 -11.52
C ALA A 29 14.91 10.58 -12.30
N ILE A 30 15.46 11.59 -11.59
CA ILE A 30 16.27 12.67 -12.17
C ILE A 30 17.72 12.23 -12.40
N VAL A 31 18.30 11.51 -11.42
CA VAL A 31 19.72 11.13 -11.43
C VAL A 31 19.96 9.89 -12.27
N ALA A 32 18.99 8.97 -12.35
CA ALA A 32 19.16 7.74 -13.09
C ALA A 32 19.21 7.97 -14.62
N PRO A 33 20.16 7.33 -15.33
CA PRO A 33 20.17 7.35 -16.80
C PRO A 33 18.82 6.84 -17.36
N PRO A 34 18.29 7.42 -18.45
CA PRO A 34 16.97 7.05 -19.01
C PRO A 34 16.79 5.55 -19.21
N ALA A 35 17.82 4.85 -19.70
CA ALA A 35 17.81 3.41 -19.95
C ALA A 35 17.71 2.54 -18.67
N LEU A 36 18.02 3.09 -17.49
CA LEU A 36 18.04 2.37 -16.23
C LEU A 36 16.97 2.87 -15.24
N LYS A 37 16.24 3.90 -15.60
CA LYS A 37 15.29 4.59 -14.72
C LYS A 37 14.27 3.64 -14.08
N ASP A 38 13.58 2.83 -14.90
CA ASP A 38 12.57 1.88 -14.42
C ASP A 38 13.19 0.83 -13.49
N LYS A 39 14.42 0.38 -13.83
CA LYS A 39 15.15 -0.59 -13.02
C LYS A 39 15.57 -0.02 -11.67
N VAL A 40 16.04 1.23 -11.64
CA VAL A 40 16.44 1.91 -10.38
C VAL A 40 15.23 2.18 -9.50
N LEU A 41 14.11 2.62 -10.07
CA LEU A 41 12.85 2.81 -9.34
C LEU A 41 12.30 1.47 -8.81
N GLY A 42 12.41 0.40 -9.60
CA GLY A 42 12.07 -0.95 -9.15
C GLY A 42 12.93 -1.41 -7.96
N TRP A 43 14.23 -1.18 -8.00
CA TRP A 43 15.13 -1.47 -6.89
C TRP A 43 14.84 -0.64 -5.64
N HIS A 44 14.50 0.66 -5.82
CA HIS A 44 14.10 1.51 -4.71
C HIS A 44 12.88 0.92 -3.98
N ASN A 45 11.84 0.54 -4.70
CA ASN A 45 10.65 -0.06 -4.11
C ASN A 45 10.95 -1.40 -3.42
N ALA A 46 11.76 -2.25 -4.04
CA ALA A 46 12.16 -3.53 -3.46
C ALA A 46 12.96 -3.34 -2.15
N LEU A 47 13.92 -2.41 -2.13
CA LEU A 47 14.71 -2.08 -0.94
C LEU A 47 13.85 -1.45 0.16
N MET A 48 12.87 -0.62 -0.20
CA MET A 48 11.91 -0.05 0.76
C MET A 48 11.11 -1.16 1.44
N MET A 49 10.59 -2.13 0.69
CA MET A 49 9.85 -3.28 1.25
C MET A 49 10.76 -4.18 2.11
N LEU A 50 12.00 -4.41 1.67
CA LEU A 50 12.99 -5.16 2.45
C LEU A 50 13.30 -4.46 3.77
N GLY A 51 13.48 -3.13 3.74
CA GLY A 51 13.67 -2.32 4.94
C GLY A 51 12.48 -2.44 5.90
N MET A 52 11.25 -2.32 5.40
CA MET A 52 10.04 -2.54 6.21
C MET A 52 10.03 -3.92 6.84
N SER A 53 10.38 -4.98 6.09
CA SER A 53 10.46 -6.35 6.60
C SER A 53 11.44 -6.48 7.77
N ILE A 54 12.67 -5.97 7.61
CA ILE A 54 13.72 -6.03 8.64
C ILE A 54 13.29 -5.25 9.90
N PHE A 55 12.82 -4.01 9.75
CA PHE A 55 12.44 -3.19 10.89
C PHE A 55 11.21 -3.70 11.62
N THR A 56 10.24 -4.29 10.90
CA THR A 56 9.08 -4.93 11.53
C THR A 56 9.50 -6.16 12.35
N LEU A 57 10.39 -6.99 11.82
CA LEU A 57 10.94 -8.13 12.54
C LEU A 57 11.69 -7.69 13.82
N LEU A 58 12.61 -6.74 13.68
CA LEU A 58 13.39 -6.22 14.82
C LEU A 58 12.48 -5.57 15.87
N GLY A 59 11.47 -4.80 15.43
CA GLY A 59 10.49 -4.19 16.32
C GLY A 59 9.72 -5.24 17.13
N GLY A 60 9.29 -6.34 16.50
CA GLY A 60 8.63 -7.46 17.16
C GLY A 60 9.52 -8.15 18.20
N VAL A 61 10.77 -8.44 17.83
CA VAL A 61 11.75 -9.07 18.72
C VAL A 61 12.08 -8.17 19.94
N PHE A 62 12.31 -6.88 19.73
CA PHE A 62 12.56 -5.96 20.83
C PHE A 62 11.35 -5.74 21.73
N ALA A 63 10.14 -5.78 21.18
CA ALA A 63 8.92 -5.65 21.97
C ALA A 63 8.64 -6.88 22.86
N GLU A 64 9.27 -8.02 22.57
CA GLU A 64 9.13 -9.26 23.37
C GLU A 64 9.71 -9.13 24.79
N THR A 65 10.56 -8.14 25.05
CA THR A 65 11.08 -7.81 26.39
C THR A 65 9.99 -7.39 27.39
N GLY A 66 8.73 -7.29 26.95
CA GLY A 66 7.58 -6.86 27.75
C GLY A 66 7.43 -5.34 27.87
N ARG A 67 8.33 -4.59 27.24
CA ARG A 67 8.27 -3.12 27.18
C ARG A 67 8.09 -2.71 25.71
N PHE A 68 6.86 -2.34 25.30
CA PHE A 68 6.60 -1.86 23.95
C PHE A 68 7.54 -0.71 23.53
N GLN A 69 8.05 0.05 24.52
CA GLN A 69 9.01 1.13 24.32
C GLN A 69 10.36 0.64 23.75
N ASP A 70 10.74 -0.62 24.02
CA ASP A 70 11.97 -1.19 23.51
C ASP A 70 11.93 -1.42 21.98
N GLY A 71 10.73 -1.59 21.41
CA GLY A 71 10.53 -1.61 19.96
C GLY A 71 11.01 -0.31 19.28
N TYR A 72 10.87 0.83 19.95
CA TYR A 72 11.34 2.13 19.43
C TYR A 72 12.87 2.27 19.42
N LYS A 73 13.63 1.39 20.08
CA LYS A 73 15.10 1.37 20.01
C LYS A 73 15.60 1.11 18.59
N THR A 74 14.77 0.46 17.76
CA THR A 74 15.06 0.29 16.32
C THR A 74 15.23 1.63 15.59
N VAL A 75 14.61 2.70 16.09
CA VAL A 75 14.75 4.07 15.53
C VAL A 75 16.21 4.56 15.65
N LEU A 76 16.98 4.10 16.64
CA LEU A 76 18.41 4.44 16.77
C LEU A 76 19.23 3.95 15.55
N LEU A 77 18.77 2.91 14.86
CA LEU A 77 19.40 2.44 13.62
C LEU A 77 19.23 3.45 12.46
N LEU A 78 18.35 4.43 12.59
CA LEU A 78 18.23 5.51 11.61
C LEU A 78 19.41 6.50 11.70
N VAL A 79 20.13 6.59 12.84
CA VAL A 79 21.27 7.51 13.01
C VAL A 79 22.37 7.21 11.99
N PRO A 80 22.91 5.98 11.87
CA PRO A 80 23.89 5.67 10.83
C PRO A 80 23.33 5.86 9.41
N VAL A 81 22.03 5.58 9.18
CA VAL A 81 21.39 5.83 7.88
C VAL A 81 21.37 7.34 7.58
N LEU A 82 21.08 8.18 8.56
CA LEU A 82 21.12 9.63 8.41
C LEU A 82 22.53 10.12 8.04
N ILE A 83 23.55 9.59 8.71
CA ILE A 83 24.97 9.91 8.41
C ILE A 83 25.29 9.53 6.96
N LEU A 84 24.91 8.31 6.54
CA LEU A 84 25.12 7.87 5.16
C LEU A 84 24.34 8.74 4.17
N ALA A 85 23.10 9.11 4.49
CA ALA A 85 22.33 10.01 3.65
C ALA A 85 22.99 11.37 3.48
N VAL A 86 23.48 11.98 4.56
CA VAL A 86 24.21 13.27 4.49
C VAL A 86 25.48 13.17 3.66
N LEU A 87 26.21 12.05 3.74
CA LEU A 87 27.50 11.86 3.04
C LEU A 87 27.31 11.51 1.57
N PHE A 88 26.30 10.73 1.22
CA PHE A 88 26.17 10.12 -0.10
C PHE A 88 24.94 10.59 -0.89
N TYR A 89 24.03 11.38 -0.27
CA TYR A 89 22.86 11.87 -1.00
C TYR A 89 23.29 12.81 -2.13
N PRO A 90 22.85 12.57 -3.37
CA PRO A 90 23.33 13.36 -4.50
C PRO A 90 22.85 14.81 -4.38
N ASN A 91 23.79 15.74 -4.57
CA ASN A 91 23.47 17.16 -4.70
C ASN A 91 22.89 17.38 -6.10
N VAL A 92 21.59 17.54 -6.19
CA VAL A 92 20.89 17.69 -7.48
C VAL A 92 20.82 19.18 -7.79
N ASP A 93 21.53 19.61 -8.82
CA ASP A 93 21.54 21.00 -9.25
C ASP A 93 20.13 21.45 -9.67
N LYS A 94 19.69 22.60 -9.17
CA LYS A 94 18.36 23.16 -9.42
C LYS A 94 18.08 23.32 -10.93
N ASN A 95 19.08 23.67 -11.73
CA ASN A 95 18.93 23.85 -13.18
C ASN A 95 18.76 22.49 -13.91
N LYS A 96 19.45 21.44 -13.44
CA LYS A 96 19.25 20.07 -13.96
C LYS A 96 17.89 19.50 -13.56
N ASN A 97 17.39 19.88 -12.36
CA ASN A 97 16.07 19.50 -11.91
C ASN A 97 14.95 20.11 -12.76
N LEU A 98 15.09 21.39 -13.11
CA LEU A 98 14.11 22.07 -13.97
C LEU A 98 14.15 21.52 -15.40
N ALA A 99 15.32 21.21 -15.93
CA ALA A 99 15.48 20.57 -17.25
C ALA A 99 14.88 19.15 -17.24
N ALA A 100 15.21 18.32 -16.24
CA ALA A 100 14.66 16.97 -16.13
C ALA A 100 13.15 16.97 -15.83
N ALA A 101 12.63 17.93 -15.09
CA ALA A 101 11.19 18.11 -14.89
C ALA A 101 10.51 18.53 -16.20
N ALA A 102 11.12 19.43 -16.97
CA ALA A 102 10.64 19.82 -18.30
C ALA A 102 10.68 18.66 -19.29
N GLU A 103 11.78 17.88 -19.33
CA GLU A 103 11.89 16.66 -20.14
C GLU A 103 10.86 15.59 -19.72
N MET A 104 10.57 15.46 -18.43
CA MET A 104 9.51 14.58 -17.94
C MET A 104 8.12 15.08 -18.35
N GLU A 105 7.90 16.37 -18.30
CA GLU A 105 6.66 16.99 -18.77
C GLU A 105 6.51 16.85 -20.26
N GLU A 106 7.58 17.08 -21.05
CA GLU A 106 7.61 16.88 -22.50
C GLU A 106 7.49 15.39 -22.89
N ALA A 107 8.17 14.46 -22.20
CA ALA A 107 8.03 13.02 -22.43
C ALA A 107 6.64 12.53 -22.06
N ASN A 108 6.04 13.03 -20.98
CA ASN A 108 4.65 12.78 -20.65
C ASN A 108 3.69 13.40 -21.67
N GLN A 109 4.02 14.58 -22.22
CA GLN A 109 3.25 15.22 -23.29
C GLN A 109 3.42 14.50 -24.64
N GLN A 110 4.60 13.98 -24.96
CA GLN A 110 4.84 13.20 -26.18
C GLN A 110 4.22 11.80 -26.13
N THR A 111 4.22 11.16 -24.97
CA THR A 111 3.49 9.89 -24.76
C THR A 111 1.98 10.10 -24.74
N GLN A 112 1.55 11.34 -24.47
CA GLN A 112 0.15 11.80 -24.44
C GLN A 112 -0.22 12.57 -25.72
N GLY A 113 0.56 12.42 -26.78
CA GLY A 113 0.33 13.12 -28.06
C GLY A 113 -1.11 13.02 -28.54
N LYS A 114 -1.74 14.20 -28.62
CA LYS A 114 -3.07 14.48 -29.16
C LYS A 114 -4.25 14.09 -28.24
N GLU A 115 -4.40 14.80 -27.13
CA GLU A 115 -5.72 15.27 -26.70
C GLU A 115 -5.60 16.06 -25.41
N ALA A 116 -4.98 17.25 -25.48
CA ALA A 116 -5.11 18.27 -24.46
C ALA A 116 -6.48 18.98 -24.60
N SER A 117 -7.57 18.25 -24.47
CA SER A 117 -8.86 18.85 -24.23
C SER A 117 -9.20 18.60 -22.76
N GLY A 118 -9.51 19.68 -22.01
CA GLY A 118 -9.96 19.64 -20.63
C GLY A 118 -11.30 18.92 -20.47
N GLY A 119 -11.31 17.63 -20.79
CA GLY A 119 -12.44 16.74 -20.63
C GLY A 119 -12.78 16.54 -19.15
N LYS A 120 -14.08 16.35 -18.87
CA LYS A 120 -14.57 15.96 -17.54
C LYS A 120 -13.84 14.72 -17.05
N PHE A 121 -13.50 14.68 -15.75
CA PHE A 121 -12.86 13.53 -15.13
C PHE A 121 -13.71 12.25 -15.39
N PRO A 122 -13.11 11.15 -15.87
CA PRO A 122 -13.87 9.98 -16.29
C PRO A 122 -14.64 9.36 -15.10
N LYS A 123 -15.94 9.08 -15.28
CA LYS A 123 -16.76 8.47 -14.23
C LYS A 123 -16.21 7.13 -13.74
N VAL A 124 -15.60 6.36 -14.64
CA VAL A 124 -14.97 5.09 -14.29
C VAL A 124 -13.77 5.29 -13.35
N ALA A 125 -12.96 6.33 -13.58
CA ALA A 125 -11.85 6.67 -12.70
C ALA A 125 -12.34 7.07 -11.30
N VAL A 126 -13.46 7.80 -11.21
CA VAL A 126 -14.10 8.10 -9.90
C VAL A 126 -14.50 6.80 -9.18
N GLY A 127 -15.12 5.87 -9.91
CA GLY A 127 -15.50 4.55 -9.36
C GLY A 127 -14.29 3.77 -8.84
N MET A 128 -13.16 3.80 -9.57
CA MET A 128 -11.91 3.15 -9.13
C MET A 128 -11.33 3.81 -7.88
N LEU A 129 -11.32 5.13 -7.80
CA LEU A 129 -10.86 5.87 -6.62
C LEU A 129 -11.74 5.61 -5.40
N LEU A 130 -13.06 5.50 -5.57
CA LEU A 130 -13.97 5.13 -4.49
C LEU A 130 -13.74 3.69 -4.02
N LEU A 131 -13.57 2.74 -4.95
CA LEU A 131 -13.19 1.35 -4.59
C LEU A 131 -11.88 1.32 -3.83
N TYR A 132 -10.91 2.13 -4.27
CA TYR A 132 -9.61 2.22 -3.61
C TYR A 132 -9.75 2.78 -2.20
N LEU A 133 -10.51 3.87 -2.01
CA LEU A 133 -10.75 4.48 -0.70
C LEU A 133 -11.38 3.50 0.28
N VAL A 134 -12.50 2.87 -0.12
CA VAL A 134 -13.20 1.92 0.74
C VAL A 134 -12.31 0.70 1.00
N GLY A 135 -11.63 0.19 -0.03
CA GLY A 135 -10.63 -0.87 0.12
C GLY A 135 -9.55 -0.50 1.12
N ALA A 136 -8.95 0.71 0.99
CA ALA A 136 -7.87 1.18 1.85
C ALA A 136 -8.27 1.23 3.33
N VAL A 137 -9.49 1.63 3.64
CA VAL A 137 -10.01 1.60 5.01
C VAL A 137 -10.00 0.18 5.59
N PHE A 138 -10.46 -0.82 4.81
CA PHE A 138 -10.69 -2.15 5.35
C PHE A 138 -9.48 -3.08 5.26
N TRP A 139 -8.63 -3.01 4.21
CA TRP A 139 -7.43 -3.86 4.22
C TRP A 139 -6.39 -3.45 5.26
N ASN A 140 -6.33 -2.14 5.62
CA ASN A 140 -5.45 -1.68 6.69
C ASN A 140 -5.85 -2.21 8.07
N ALA A 141 -7.08 -2.70 8.24
CA ALA A 141 -7.53 -3.32 9.48
C ALA A 141 -6.66 -4.51 9.89
N TRP A 142 -6.13 -5.27 8.92
CA TRP A 142 -5.17 -6.33 9.21
C TRP A 142 -3.96 -5.76 9.95
N PHE A 143 -3.28 -4.78 9.37
CA PHE A 143 -2.04 -4.23 9.94
C PHE A 143 -2.24 -3.54 11.29
N MET A 144 -3.40 -2.98 11.53
CA MET A 144 -3.70 -2.30 12.79
C MET A 144 -4.10 -3.26 13.92
N ASN A 145 -4.62 -4.44 13.60
CA ASN A 145 -5.24 -5.31 14.59
C ASN A 145 -4.57 -6.68 14.76
N TYR A 146 -3.76 -7.16 13.78
CA TYR A 146 -3.27 -8.54 13.80
C TYR A 146 -2.38 -8.86 15.01
N SER A 147 -1.54 -7.91 15.44
CA SER A 147 -0.66 -8.12 16.60
C SER A 147 -1.46 -8.23 17.90
N ASP A 148 -2.45 -7.36 18.07
CA ASP A 148 -3.34 -7.38 19.23
C ASP A 148 -4.19 -8.66 19.25
N TYR A 149 -4.73 -9.06 18.12
CA TYR A 149 -5.46 -10.32 17.95
C TYR A 149 -4.61 -11.53 18.34
N ILE A 150 -3.39 -11.63 17.82
CA ILE A 150 -2.52 -12.80 18.05
C ILE A 150 -2.05 -12.90 19.50
N VAL A 151 -1.67 -11.76 20.09
CA VAL A 151 -1.00 -11.73 21.40
C VAL A 151 -2.01 -11.66 22.55
N ASN A 152 -2.98 -10.74 22.45
CA ASN A 152 -3.85 -10.40 23.59
C ASN A 152 -5.21 -11.11 23.51
N GLU A 153 -5.84 -11.16 22.33
CA GLU A 153 -7.20 -11.68 22.19
C GLU A 153 -7.21 -13.20 22.03
N ALA A 154 -6.55 -13.72 21.00
CA ALA A 154 -6.55 -15.15 20.69
C ALA A 154 -5.43 -15.94 21.39
N GLN A 155 -4.42 -15.25 21.93
CA GLN A 155 -3.27 -15.85 22.65
C GLN A 155 -2.56 -16.97 21.82
N LEU A 156 -2.49 -16.77 20.50
CA LEU A 156 -1.92 -17.75 19.56
C LEU A 156 -0.41 -17.63 19.42
N GLY A 157 0.20 -16.59 19.98
CA GLY A 157 1.64 -16.36 19.84
C GLY A 157 2.14 -15.12 20.58
N THR A 158 3.39 -14.76 20.27
CA THR A 158 4.12 -13.65 20.89
C THR A 158 4.21 -12.43 19.97
N THR A 159 4.68 -11.30 20.50
CA THR A 159 5.00 -10.10 19.70
C THR A 159 6.06 -10.37 18.64
N ALA A 160 7.04 -11.25 18.93
CA ALA A 160 8.02 -11.68 17.94
C ALA A 160 7.35 -12.44 16.78
N MET A 161 6.40 -13.32 17.06
CA MET A 161 5.61 -13.99 16.01
C MET A 161 4.87 -12.96 15.15
N ALA A 162 4.24 -11.96 15.75
CA ALA A 162 3.60 -10.88 15.01
C ALA A 162 4.60 -10.13 14.11
N GLY A 163 5.81 -9.84 14.61
CA GLY A 163 6.90 -9.26 13.83
C GLY A 163 7.32 -10.13 12.63
N VAL A 164 7.42 -11.45 12.81
CA VAL A 164 7.70 -12.40 11.72
C VAL A 164 6.59 -12.38 10.65
N ILE A 165 5.33 -12.40 11.08
CA ILE A 165 4.19 -12.31 10.15
C ILE A 165 4.25 -11.00 9.35
N GLY A 166 4.47 -9.85 9.99
CA GLY A 166 4.60 -8.56 9.32
C GLY A 166 5.74 -8.53 8.30
N SER A 167 6.87 -9.16 8.63
CA SER A 167 8.01 -9.29 7.71
C SER A 167 7.68 -10.16 6.50
N LEU A 168 7.02 -11.29 6.70
CA LEU A 168 6.59 -12.18 5.62
C LEU A 168 5.53 -11.52 4.75
N CYS A 169 4.62 -10.71 5.34
CA CYS A 169 3.68 -9.88 4.60
C CYS A 169 4.40 -8.93 3.65
N SER A 170 5.46 -8.25 4.11
CA SER A 170 6.24 -7.32 3.27
C SER A 170 6.93 -8.04 2.10
N ILE A 171 7.45 -9.26 2.34
CA ILE A 171 8.03 -10.10 1.27
C ILE A 171 6.94 -10.53 0.28
N ALA A 172 5.80 -10.99 0.75
CA ALA A 172 4.67 -11.39 -0.10
C ALA A 172 4.20 -10.23 -0.98
N GLY A 173 4.15 -9.02 -0.41
CA GLY A 173 3.86 -7.81 -1.14
C GLY A 173 4.86 -7.52 -2.25
N THR A 174 6.14 -7.68 -1.99
CA THR A 174 7.19 -7.53 -3.02
C THR A 174 6.98 -8.52 -4.16
N ILE A 175 6.72 -9.80 -3.84
CA ILE A 175 6.46 -10.84 -4.84
C ILE A 175 5.23 -10.50 -5.68
N SER A 176 4.16 -9.98 -5.06
CA SER A 176 2.93 -9.62 -5.77
C SER A 176 3.16 -8.57 -6.85
N GLY A 177 4.08 -7.62 -6.62
CA GLY A 177 4.45 -6.60 -7.59
C GLY A 177 5.01 -7.17 -8.89
N PHE A 178 5.75 -8.29 -8.84
CA PHE A 178 6.22 -9.01 -10.04
C PHE A 178 5.11 -9.84 -10.71
N VAL A 179 4.12 -10.27 -9.95
CA VAL A 179 3.06 -11.17 -10.41
C VAL A 179 1.86 -10.43 -10.99
N VAL A 180 1.66 -9.15 -10.64
CA VAL A 180 0.45 -8.38 -10.99
C VAL A 180 0.15 -8.35 -12.49
N ALA A 181 1.15 -8.19 -13.34
CA ALA A 181 0.95 -8.18 -14.80
C ALA A 181 0.47 -9.55 -15.33
N PHE A 182 1.04 -10.64 -14.81
CA PHE A 182 0.61 -12.00 -15.12
C PHE A 182 -0.81 -12.24 -14.58
N TRP A 183 -1.11 -11.81 -13.35
CA TRP A 183 -2.43 -11.90 -12.73
C TRP A 183 -3.51 -11.24 -13.58
N ILE A 184 -3.29 -9.97 -14.01
CA ILE A 184 -4.23 -9.24 -14.85
C ILE A 184 -4.46 -9.97 -16.18
N LYS A 185 -3.40 -10.49 -16.79
CA LYS A 185 -3.48 -11.25 -18.05
C LYS A 185 -4.26 -12.56 -17.89
N ALA A 186 -4.04 -13.28 -16.79
CA ALA A 186 -4.67 -14.57 -16.53
C ALA A 186 -6.16 -14.43 -16.17
N THR A 187 -6.49 -13.48 -15.28
CA THR A 187 -7.84 -13.30 -14.72
C THR A 187 -8.69 -12.28 -15.50
N ARG A 188 -8.07 -11.50 -16.37
CA ARG A 188 -8.75 -10.56 -17.28
C ARG A 188 -9.70 -9.61 -16.52
N LYS A 189 -10.96 -9.51 -16.96
CA LYS A 189 -11.99 -8.65 -16.37
C LYS A 189 -12.33 -8.96 -14.90
N PHE A 190 -11.96 -10.12 -14.41
CA PHE A 190 -12.15 -10.53 -13.01
C PHE A 190 -10.96 -10.17 -12.12
N SER A 191 -9.88 -9.61 -12.66
CA SER A 191 -8.60 -9.43 -11.98
C SER A 191 -8.73 -8.74 -10.62
N MET A 192 -9.40 -7.61 -10.55
CA MET A 192 -9.55 -6.86 -9.30
C MET A 192 -10.61 -7.47 -8.39
N SER A 193 -11.71 -7.98 -8.96
CA SER A 193 -12.75 -8.67 -8.21
C SER A 193 -12.18 -9.85 -7.42
N LEU A 194 -11.45 -10.73 -8.10
CA LEU A 194 -10.82 -11.88 -7.46
C LEU A 194 -9.77 -11.46 -6.43
N ALA A 195 -8.96 -10.44 -6.71
CA ALA A 195 -7.94 -9.97 -5.78
C ALA A 195 -8.56 -9.43 -4.48
N PHE A 196 -9.62 -8.62 -4.56
CA PHE A 196 -10.37 -8.15 -3.39
C PHE A 196 -11.01 -9.30 -2.61
N ILE A 197 -11.67 -10.23 -3.29
CA ILE A 197 -12.31 -11.39 -2.65
C ILE A 197 -11.27 -12.24 -1.92
N LEU A 198 -10.16 -12.56 -2.59
CA LEU A 198 -9.10 -13.37 -1.99
C LEU A 198 -8.38 -12.64 -0.84
N CYS A 199 -8.20 -11.32 -0.94
CA CYS A 199 -7.71 -10.50 0.16
C CYS A 199 -8.67 -10.60 1.38
N GLY A 200 -9.97 -10.41 1.16
CA GLY A 200 -10.98 -10.52 2.21
C GLY A 200 -11.06 -11.91 2.83
N VAL A 201 -11.10 -12.96 2.01
CA VAL A 201 -11.10 -14.37 2.48
C VAL A 201 -9.85 -14.67 3.30
N SER A 202 -8.69 -14.16 2.90
CA SER A 202 -7.44 -14.35 3.64
C SER A 202 -7.52 -13.76 5.05
N MET A 203 -8.19 -12.63 5.23
CA MET A 203 -8.39 -12.01 6.54
C MET A 203 -9.31 -12.84 7.45
N LEU A 204 -10.14 -13.73 6.91
CA LEU A 204 -11.00 -14.61 7.70
C LEU A 204 -10.27 -15.86 8.22
N LEU A 205 -9.14 -16.24 7.61
CA LEU A 205 -8.42 -17.46 7.96
C LEU A 205 -8.02 -17.56 9.44
N PRO A 206 -7.51 -16.51 10.11
CA PRO A 206 -7.16 -16.58 11.52
C PRO A 206 -8.33 -16.98 12.43
N GLN A 207 -9.50 -16.38 12.21
CA GLN A 207 -10.69 -16.66 13.02
C GLN A 207 -11.29 -18.04 12.70
N LEU A 208 -11.27 -18.45 11.43
CA LEU A 208 -11.80 -19.74 11.01
C LEU A 208 -10.94 -20.90 11.50
N THR A 209 -9.63 -20.74 11.55
CA THR A 209 -8.71 -21.81 11.94
C THR A 209 -8.31 -21.75 13.41
N GLN A 210 -8.43 -20.60 14.05
CA GLN A 210 -7.99 -20.32 15.43
C GLN A 210 -6.57 -20.89 15.70
N SER A 211 -5.68 -20.70 14.77
CA SER A 211 -4.33 -21.27 14.81
C SER A 211 -3.25 -20.28 14.35
N ALA A 212 -2.03 -20.50 14.84
CA ALA A 212 -0.86 -19.74 14.40
C ALA A 212 -0.67 -19.84 12.87
N ILE A 213 -0.87 -21.03 12.28
CA ILE A 213 -0.75 -21.26 10.83
C ILE A 213 -1.78 -20.41 10.08
N GLY A 214 -3.00 -20.28 10.59
CA GLY A 214 -4.02 -19.42 10.02
C GLY A 214 -3.63 -17.95 10.04
N CYS A 215 -2.95 -17.49 11.10
CA CYS A 215 -2.44 -16.13 11.18
C CYS A 215 -1.32 -15.87 10.16
N TYR A 216 -0.39 -16.81 10.01
CA TYR A 216 0.66 -16.72 8.98
C TYR A 216 0.07 -16.70 7.57
N ALA A 217 -0.76 -17.68 7.24
CA ALA A 217 -1.37 -17.80 5.93
C ALA A 217 -2.28 -16.58 5.62
N GLY A 218 -3.11 -16.19 6.59
CA GLY A 218 -4.01 -15.05 6.47
C GLY A 218 -3.27 -13.77 6.17
N GLY A 219 -2.22 -13.45 6.93
CA GLY A 219 -1.42 -12.26 6.73
C GLY A 219 -0.67 -12.23 5.41
N ILE A 220 0.05 -13.31 5.08
CA ILE A 220 0.84 -13.42 3.84
C ILE A 220 -0.07 -13.29 2.62
N LEU A 221 -1.18 -14.02 2.58
CA LEU A 221 -2.11 -13.98 1.45
C LEU A 221 -2.86 -12.65 1.38
N CYS A 222 -3.28 -12.10 2.53
CA CYS A 222 -3.92 -10.79 2.59
C CYS A 222 -3.02 -9.73 1.94
N GLN A 223 -1.76 -9.65 2.34
CA GLN A 223 -0.83 -8.66 1.79
C GLN A 223 -0.49 -8.92 0.32
N PHE A 224 -0.35 -10.18 -0.07
CA PHE A 224 -0.12 -10.55 -1.47
C PHE A 224 -1.25 -10.02 -2.37
N PHE A 225 -2.50 -10.32 -2.02
CA PHE A 225 -3.65 -9.89 -2.83
C PHE A 225 -3.95 -8.39 -2.68
N ASN A 226 -3.70 -7.80 -1.50
CA ASN A 226 -3.79 -6.36 -1.32
C ASN A 226 -2.91 -5.60 -2.31
N LEU A 227 -1.63 -5.96 -2.43
CA LEU A 227 -0.73 -5.28 -3.37
C LEU A 227 -1.05 -5.59 -4.84
N ILE A 228 -1.67 -6.72 -5.16
CA ILE A 228 -2.27 -6.95 -6.49
C ILE A 228 -3.40 -5.92 -6.73
N VAL A 229 -4.27 -5.67 -5.75
CA VAL A 229 -5.34 -4.66 -5.85
C VAL A 229 -4.75 -3.27 -6.05
N VAL A 230 -3.82 -2.86 -5.21
CA VAL A 230 -3.18 -1.53 -5.27
C VAL A 230 -2.53 -1.30 -6.63
N SER A 231 -1.65 -2.21 -7.05
CA SER A 231 -0.93 -2.10 -8.33
C SER A 231 -1.87 -2.22 -9.54
N GLY A 232 -2.86 -3.10 -9.46
CA GLY A 232 -3.83 -3.30 -10.53
C GLY A 232 -4.76 -2.10 -10.71
N LEU A 233 -5.29 -1.53 -9.62
CA LEU A 233 -6.12 -0.32 -9.69
C LEU A 233 -5.31 0.87 -10.20
N THR A 234 -4.06 1.02 -9.77
CA THR A 234 -3.14 2.04 -10.31
C THR A 234 -2.97 1.89 -11.83
N THR A 235 -2.77 0.66 -12.30
CA THR A 235 -2.67 0.36 -13.73
C THR A 235 -3.95 0.71 -14.48
N TYR A 236 -5.11 0.25 -14.00
CA TYR A 236 -6.40 0.55 -14.65
C TYR A 236 -6.73 2.04 -14.60
N LEU A 237 -6.39 2.74 -13.51
CA LEU A 237 -6.59 4.17 -13.39
C LEU A 237 -5.72 4.93 -14.40
N GLY A 238 -4.46 4.53 -14.57
CA GLY A 238 -3.56 5.08 -15.60
C GLY A 238 -4.09 4.86 -17.02
N LEU A 239 -4.70 3.71 -17.30
CA LEU A 239 -5.31 3.41 -18.59
C LEU A 239 -6.64 4.15 -18.83
N ALA A 240 -7.39 4.45 -17.75
CA ALA A 240 -8.68 5.14 -17.82
C ALA A 240 -8.56 6.67 -17.89
N THR A 241 -7.36 7.22 -17.64
CA THR A 241 -7.12 8.67 -17.56
C THR A 241 -5.99 9.08 -18.48
N THR A 242 -6.08 10.29 -19.05
CA THR A 242 -5.07 10.84 -19.96
C THR A 242 -4.77 12.28 -19.58
N GLY A 243 -3.58 12.78 -19.96
CA GLY A 243 -3.18 14.15 -19.78
C GLY A 243 -3.26 14.62 -18.32
N LYS A 244 -3.78 15.82 -18.10
CA LYS A 244 -3.92 16.44 -16.77
C LYS A 244 -4.75 15.57 -15.80
N ASN A 245 -5.73 14.82 -16.32
CA ASN A 245 -6.56 13.93 -15.51
C ASN A 245 -5.76 12.76 -14.95
N ALA A 246 -4.74 12.25 -15.65
CA ALA A 246 -3.88 11.17 -15.15
C ALA A 246 -3.07 11.62 -13.93
N THR A 247 -2.43 12.80 -14.02
CA THR A 247 -1.69 13.37 -12.88
C THR A 247 -2.59 13.58 -11.67
N THR A 248 -3.79 14.16 -11.88
CA THR A 248 -4.77 14.36 -10.82
C THR A 248 -5.22 13.02 -10.21
N ALA A 249 -5.49 12.01 -11.03
CA ALA A 249 -5.90 10.68 -10.56
C ALA A 249 -4.83 10.00 -9.71
N MET A 250 -3.56 10.08 -10.12
CA MET A 250 -2.45 9.49 -9.35
C MET A 250 -2.19 10.24 -8.04
N SER A 251 -2.31 11.58 -8.04
CA SER A 251 -2.20 12.37 -6.80
C SER A 251 -3.34 12.06 -5.83
N LEU A 252 -4.58 11.90 -6.33
CA LEU A 252 -5.71 11.49 -5.52
C LEU A 252 -5.51 10.08 -4.94
N LEU A 253 -4.98 9.15 -5.73
CA LEU A 253 -4.71 7.78 -5.27
C LEU A 253 -3.75 7.78 -4.08
N ALA A 254 -2.67 8.54 -4.15
CA ALA A 254 -1.70 8.67 -3.05
C ALA A 254 -2.33 9.31 -1.80
N GLY A 255 -3.16 10.34 -1.98
CA GLY A 255 -3.90 10.96 -0.87
C GLY A 255 -4.93 10.02 -0.24
N ILE A 256 -5.60 9.21 -1.04
CA ILE A 256 -6.59 8.21 -0.60
C ILE A 256 -5.92 7.10 0.22
N GLU A 257 -4.72 6.65 -0.13
CA GLU A 257 -3.99 5.63 0.64
C GLU A 257 -3.75 6.11 2.08
N GLY A 258 -3.19 7.31 2.26
CA GLY A 258 -3.00 7.89 3.58
C GLY A 258 -4.30 8.14 4.34
N SER A 259 -5.34 8.60 3.64
CA SER A 259 -6.68 8.80 4.22
C SER A 259 -7.31 7.47 4.65
N GLY A 260 -7.12 6.40 3.87
CA GLY A 260 -7.61 5.07 4.19
C GLY A 260 -7.00 4.51 5.48
N VAL A 261 -5.69 4.67 5.66
CA VAL A 261 -4.99 4.31 6.91
C VAL A 261 -5.57 5.09 8.10
N PHE A 262 -5.73 6.41 7.96
CA PHE A 262 -6.29 7.26 9.00
C PHE A 262 -7.74 6.86 9.36
N LEU A 263 -8.60 6.73 8.36
CA LEU A 263 -10.01 6.38 8.54
C LEU A 263 -10.20 4.97 9.09
N CYS A 264 -9.30 4.04 8.78
CA CYS A 264 -9.31 2.69 9.32
C CYS A 264 -9.32 2.71 10.86
N GLY A 265 -8.47 3.53 11.49
CA GLY A 265 -8.38 3.63 12.94
C GLY A 265 -9.67 4.10 13.64
N TYR A 266 -10.57 4.75 12.91
CA TYR A 266 -11.87 5.24 13.45
C TYR A 266 -13.04 4.38 12.98
N ILE A 267 -13.14 4.11 11.69
CA ILE A 267 -14.31 3.44 11.10
C ILE A 267 -14.38 1.97 11.52
N VAL A 268 -13.25 1.26 11.43
CA VAL A 268 -13.23 -0.19 11.68
C VAL A 268 -13.58 -0.52 13.13
N PRO A 269 -13.02 0.14 14.17
CA PRO A 269 -13.43 -0.12 15.55
C PRO A 269 -14.89 0.26 15.84
N VAL A 270 -15.40 1.35 15.23
CA VAL A 270 -16.82 1.74 15.40
C VAL A 270 -17.74 0.66 14.85
N VAL A 271 -17.44 0.17 13.63
CA VAL A 271 -18.22 -0.92 13.02
C VAL A 271 -18.02 -2.22 13.80
N GLY A 272 -16.78 -2.55 14.21
CA GLY A 272 -16.48 -3.74 14.99
C GLY A 272 -17.26 -3.79 16.31
N ASN A 273 -17.37 -2.68 17.00
CA ASN A 273 -18.10 -2.59 18.28
C ASN A 273 -19.59 -2.87 18.15
N LEU A 274 -20.20 -2.66 16.98
CA LEU A 274 -21.61 -3.04 16.74
C LEU A 274 -21.82 -4.57 16.76
N PHE A 275 -20.75 -5.35 16.59
CA PHE A 275 -20.78 -6.81 16.51
C PHE A 275 -19.99 -7.50 17.64
N GLY A 276 -19.69 -6.78 18.73
CA GLY A 276 -19.02 -7.36 19.90
C GLY A 276 -17.61 -6.80 20.15
N GLY A 277 -17.03 -6.09 19.20
CA GLY A 277 -15.71 -5.45 19.34
C GLY A 277 -14.52 -6.42 19.33
N GLY A 278 -13.32 -5.86 19.54
CA GLY A 278 -12.08 -6.62 19.58
C GLY A 278 -11.32 -6.62 18.23
N ALA A 279 -10.04 -6.97 18.31
CA ALA A 279 -9.15 -6.98 17.16
C ALA A 279 -9.56 -8.03 16.12
N GLY A 280 -9.97 -9.21 16.56
CA GLY A 280 -10.44 -10.28 15.69
C GLY A 280 -11.73 -9.89 14.96
N MET A 281 -12.69 -9.25 15.64
CA MET A 281 -13.92 -8.78 15.01
C MET A 281 -13.62 -7.70 13.96
N ASN A 282 -12.71 -6.78 14.25
CA ASN A 282 -12.27 -5.75 13.30
C ASN A 282 -11.68 -6.36 12.02
N ILE A 283 -10.85 -7.40 12.15
CA ILE A 283 -10.28 -8.13 11.01
C ILE A 283 -11.38 -8.88 10.25
N MET A 284 -12.26 -9.56 10.95
CA MET A 284 -13.32 -10.38 10.36
C MET A 284 -14.29 -9.54 9.53
N ILE A 285 -14.81 -8.45 10.10
CA ILE A 285 -15.73 -7.55 9.39
C ILE A 285 -15.05 -6.93 8.18
N SER A 286 -13.79 -6.52 8.33
CA SER A 286 -13.02 -5.95 7.23
C SER A 286 -12.85 -6.96 6.10
N GLY A 287 -12.59 -8.23 6.41
CA GLY A 287 -12.53 -9.31 5.43
C GLY A 287 -13.85 -9.48 4.68
N ILE A 288 -14.98 -9.49 5.39
CA ILE A 288 -16.32 -9.60 4.79
C ILE A 288 -16.60 -8.40 3.86
N VAL A 289 -16.29 -7.19 4.31
CA VAL A 289 -16.48 -5.97 3.51
C VAL A 289 -15.64 -6.03 2.23
N LEU A 290 -14.38 -6.48 2.30
CA LEU A 290 -13.54 -6.63 1.12
C LEU A 290 -14.09 -7.67 0.13
N VAL A 291 -14.70 -8.76 0.59
CA VAL A 291 -15.38 -9.71 -0.29
C VAL A 291 -16.55 -9.03 -1.02
N VAL A 292 -17.36 -8.23 -0.32
CA VAL A 292 -18.47 -7.48 -0.92
C VAL A 292 -17.96 -6.45 -1.94
N ILE A 293 -16.91 -5.71 -1.57
CA ILE A 293 -16.24 -4.76 -2.48
C ILE A 293 -15.72 -5.48 -3.73
N GLY A 294 -15.19 -6.69 -3.57
CA GLY A 294 -14.71 -7.51 -4.68
C GLY A 294 -15.79 -7.80 -5.72
N VAL A 295 -17.03 -8.02 -5.29
CA VAL A 295 -18.17 -8.16 -6.21
C VAL A 295 -18.45 -6.85 -6.93
N ALA A 296 -18.46 -5.72 -6.22
CA ALA A 296 -18.67 -4.40 -6.82
C ALA A 296 -17.54 -4.01 -7.79
N ALA A 297 -16.30 -4.39 -7.50
CA ALA A 297 -15.14 -4.11 -8.33
C ALA A 297 -15.27 -4.67 -9.76
N TYR A 298 -15.97 -5.79 -9.94
CA TYR A 298 -16.24 -6.34 -11.27
C TYR A 298 -16.96 -5.33 -12.17
N PHE A 299 -17.99 -4.69 -11.66
CA PHE A 299 -18.80 -3.77 -12.45
C PHE A 299 -18.07 -2.46 -12.79
N VAL A 300 -17.13 -2.04 -11.94
CA VAL A 300 -16.32 -0.83 -12.16
C VAL A 300 -15.16 -1.09 -13.13
N ILE A 301 -14.52 -2.25 -13.04
CA ILE A 301 -13.31 -2.57 -13.83
C ILE A 301 -13.63 -3.12 -15.21
N LYS A 302 -14.73 -3.86 -15.35
CA LYS A 302 -15.14 -4.46 -16.62
C LYS A 302 -15.15 -3.48 -17.82
N PRO A 303 -15.74 -2.28 -17.72
CA PRO A 303 -15.77 -1.35 -18.85
C PRO A 303 -14.36 -0.93 -19.31
N THR A 304 -13.44 -0.64 -18.38
CA THR A 304 -12.06 -0.27 -18.72
C THR A 304 -11.30 -1.43 -19.33
N HIS A 305 -11.48 -2.63 -18.78
CA HIS A 305 -10.82 -3.81 -19.31
C HIS A 305 -11.27 -4.12 -20.74
N GLU A 306 -12.57 -4.03 -21.02
CA GLU A 306 -13.13 -4.24 -22.36
C GLU A 306 -12.65 -3.17 -23.36
N LEU A 307 -12.49 -1.92 -22.92
CA LEU A 307 -12.01 -0.81 -23.73
C LEU A 307 -10.55 -1.00 -24.13
N VAL A 308 -9.70 -1.46 -23.18
CA VAL A 308 -8.25 -1.58 -23.38
C VAL A 308 -7.87 -2.90 -24.07
N TYR A 309 -8.52 -3.99 -23.73
CA TYR A 309 -8.15 -5.34 -24.17
C TYR A 309 -9.18 -6.02 -25.06
N GLY A 310 -10.40 -5.48 -25.18
CA GLY A 310 -11.50 -6.07 -25.93
C GLY A 310 -11.38 -5.93 -27.46
N GLY A 311 -10.56 -4.99 -27.92
CA GLY A 311 -10.29 -4.77 -29.37
C GLY A 311 -9.26 -5.70 -30.01
N LYS A 312 -8.63 -6.58 -29.25
CA LYS A 312 -7.69 -7.61 -29.75
C LYS A 312 -8.36 -8.98 -29.69
N LYS A 313 -9.22 -9.26 -30.66
CA LYS A 313 -9.59 -10.64 -31.02
C LYS A 313 -8.62 -11.16 -32.07
#